data_f32a6215a5bf20985e4a4f0dc8327115
#
_entry.id   f32a6215a5bf20985e4a4f0dc8327115
#
_cell.length_a   1.000
_cell.length_b   1.000
_cell.length_c   1.000
_cell.angle_alpha   90.00
_cell.angle_beta   90.00
_cell.angle_gamma   90.00
#
_symmetry.space_group_name_H-M   'P 1'
#
loop_
_entity.id
_entity.type
_entity.pdbx_description
1 polymer ?
#
loop_
_entity_poly.entity_id
_entity_poly.type
_entity_poly.pdbx_seq_one_letter_code
_entity_poly.pdbx_strand_id
1 'polypeptide(L)'
;CFLILFFLGLFFSYSSTSSLAGERMNKNYYFFFSKHLSFSFLAILIMITISAINTKFLIKLTIPFFVLSFIFLTLVPIAGVEVKGAKRWIDLYFFRLQPIEILKPFFILMTVKILTFEKFKSSQINYFLSFFLLATVIILLIGQPDLGQSILLTFSWIATVFISGVSFSFIFFFFLIFLISTCSLLFFLPEKFGYVINRLITFFNPSQGDMFQSSSALDAIKLGGLTGQGMGEGILKESVPEAHTDYVIAVISEEYGSLASIMILIIFLYISFRIIKNCFNQENKYLKVSLIGLATLLIFQTFIHAGVNTNLLPTTGMTLPFLSYGGSSLVGSAILAGLVLNYTKNKAYLYD
;
A
#
# COMPACT_ATOMS: atom_id res chain seq x y z
N CYS A 1 1.81 5.85 17.92
CA CYS A 1 2.31 6.22 16.58
C CYS A 1 1.25 6.05 15.48
N PHE A 2 0.56 4.88 15.32
CA PHE A 2 -0.47 4.73 14.28
C PHE A 2 -1.60 5.76 14.41
N LEU A 3 -2.10 6.04 15.61
CA LEU A 3 -3.10 7.08 15.83
C LEU A 3 -2.60 8.47 15.40
N ILE A 4 -1.33 8.77 15.62
CA ILE A 4 -0.73 10.04 15.16
C ILE A 4 -0.84 10.15 13.64
N LEU A 5 -0.56 9.08 12.89
CA LEU A 5 -0.70 9.09 11.43
C LEU A 5 -2.16 9.31 10.99
N PHE A 6 -3.14 8.70 11.65
CA PHE A 6 -4.55 8.96 11.37
C PHE A 6 -4.93 10.42 11.63
N PHE A 7 -4.48 10.99 12.76
CA PHE A 7 -4.74 12.40 13.07
C PHE A 7 -4.07 13.35 12.08
N LEU A 8 -2.82 13.07 11.69
CA LEU A 8 -2.15 13.85 10.64
C LEU A 8 -2.88 13.76 9.30
N GLY A 9 -3.36 12.56 8.93
CA GLY A 9 -4.16 12.38 7.72
C GLY A 9 -5.44 13.21 7.74
N LEU A 10 -6.15 13.23 8.85
CA LEU A 10 -7.34 14.07 9.03
C LEU A 10 -6.99 15.56 8.99
N PHE A 11 -5.90 15.96 9.65
CA PHE A 11 -5.45 17.35 9.67
C PHE A 11 -5.13 17.85 8.26
N PHE A 12 -4.32 17.13 7.49
CA PHE A 12 -3.99 17.51 6.12
C PHE A 12 -5.19 17.42 5.17
N SER A 13 -6.08 16.46 5.39
CA SER A 13 -7.34 16.39 4.61
C SER A 13 -8.22 17.60 4.85
N TYR A 14 -8.29 18.08 6.09
CA TYR A 14 -9.05 19.28 6.44
C TYR A 14 -8.41 20.56 5.88
N SER A 15 -7.10 20.72 6.10
CA SER A 15 -6.41 21.97 5.82
C SER A 15 -6.10 22.18 4.35
N SER A 16 -5.75 21.12 3.62
CA SER A 16 -5.08 21.27 2.34
C SER A 16 -5.83 20.67 1.15
N THR A 17 -6.58 19.58 1.36
CA THR A 17 -7.06 18.78 0.21
C THR A 17 -8.56 18.77 0.02
N SER A 18 -9.34 19.03 1.05
CA SER A 18 -10.80 18.87 1.00
C SER A 18 -11.50 19.93 0.13
N SER A 19 -11.07 21.19 0.22
CA SER A 19 -11.61 22.31 -0.54
C SER A 19 -11.48 22.12 -2.05
N LEU A 20 -10.27 21.82 -2.49
CA LEU A 20 -9.93 21.65 -3.91
C LEU A 20 -10.68 20.51 -4.57
N ALA A 21 -10.74 19.37 -3.89
CA ALA A 21 -11.46 18.21 -4.40
C ALA A 21 -12.98 18.46 -4.43
N GLY A 22 -13.51 19.23 -3.49
CA GLY A 22 -14.91 19.64 -3.45
C GLY A 22 -15.27 20.54 -4.64
N GLU A 23 -14.52 21.59 -4.89
CA GLU A 23 -14.73 22.53 -6.01
C GLU A 23 -14.67 21.83 -7.36
N ARG A 24 -13.64 21.01 -7.61
CA ARG A 24 -13.49 20.27 -8.88
C ARG A 24 -14.65 19.33 -9.20
N MET A 25 -15.32 18.80 -8.18
CA MET A 25 -16.42 17.84 -8.33
C MET A 25 -17.80 18.45 -8.09
N ASN A 26 -17.92 19.78 -7.97
CA ASN A 26 -19.18 20.45 -7.62
C ASN A 26 -19.83 19.88 -6.35
N LYS A 27 -19.04 19.61 -5.32
CA LYS A 27 -19.47 19.10 -4.02
C LYS A 27 -19.22 20.15 -2.93
N ASN A 28 -19.89 19.98 -1.80
CA ASN A 28 -19.65 20.83 -0.64
C ASN A 28 -18.19 20.80 -0.20
N TYR A 29 -17.67 21.94 0.25
CA TYR A 29 -16.30 22.13 0.71
C TYR A 29 -15.78 21.00 1.65
N TYR A 30 -16.61 20.57 2.59
CA TYR A 30 -16.26 19.51 3.56
C TYR A 30 -16.62 18.09 3.11
N PHE A 31 -17.07 17.86 1.90
CA PHE A 31 -17.54 16.53 1.46
C PHE A 31 -16.47 15.45 1.57
N PHE A 32 -15.25 15.72 1.11
CA PHE A 32 -14.16 14.77 1.16
C PHE A 32 -13.62 14.61 2.58
N PHE A 33 -13.55 15.69 3.34
CA PHE A 33 -13.16 15.64 4.75
C PHE A 33 -14.15 14.81 5.58
N SER A 34 -15.44 14.99 5.44
CA SER A 34 -16.44 14.22 6.19
C SER A 34 -16.39 12.72 5.85
N LYS A 35 -16.16 12.38 4.58
CA LYS A 35 -15.92 10.99 4.18
C LYS A 35 -14.61 10.45 4.78
N HIS A 36 -13.52 11.22 4.72
CA HIS A 36 -12.26 10.82 5.32
C HIS A 36 -12.39 10.59 6.83
N LEU A 37 -13.10 11.47 7.52
CA LEU A 37 -13.38 11.34 8.95
C LEU A 37 -14.16 10.05 9.25
N SER A 38 -15.22 9.78 8.48
CA SER A 38 -16.04 8.57 8.64
C SER A 38 -15.24 7.29 8.42
N PHE A 39 -14.42 7.23 7.36
CA PHE A 39 -13.55 6.09 7.09
C PHE A 39 -12.41 5.96 8.11
N SER A 40 -11.86 7.07 8.60
CA SER A 40 -10.82 7.05 9.65
C SER A 40 -11.39 6.53 10.98
N PHE A 41 -12.60 6.94 11.34
CA PHE A 41 -13.28 6.41 12.51
C PHE A 41 -13.50 4.89 12.41
N LEU A 42 -14.05 4.42 11.27
CA LEU A 42 -14.21 3.00 10.99
C LEU A 42 -12.86 2.25 11.02
N ALA A 43 -11.82 2.82 10.41
CA ALA A 43 -10.48 2.26 10.38
C ALA A 43 -9.87 2.12 11.79
N ILE A 44 -9.99 3.13 12.63
CA ILE A 44 -9.53 3.07 14.04
C ILE A 44 -10.30 1.99 14.81
N LEU A 45 -11.61 1.85 14.59
CA LEU A 45 -12.42 0.82 15.19
C LEU A 45 -11.93 -0.59 14.77
N ILE A 46 -11.68 -0.80 13.49
CA ILE A 46 -11.11 -2.05 12.94
C ILE A 46 -9.73 -2.33 13.55
N MET A 47 -8.86 -1.34 13.62
CA MET A 47 -7.54 -1.47 14.23
C MET A 47 -7.63 -1.93 15.70
N ILE A 48 -8.50 -1.31 16.50
CA ILE A 48 -8.69 -1.65 17.91
C ILE A 48 -9.28 -3.06 18.05
N THR A 49 -10.31 -3.39 17.28
CA THR A 49 -10.94 -4.72 17.33
C THR A 49 -9.97 -5.83 16.99
N ILE A 50 -9.21 -5.71 15.88
CA ILE A 50 -8.19 -6.69 15.49
C ILE A 50 -7.11 -6.78 16.57
N SER A 51 -6.68 -5.66 17.13
CA SER A 51 -5.69 -5.65 18.20
C SER A 51 -6.18 -6.36 19.47
N ALA A 52 -7.49 -6.35 19.77
CA ALA A 52 -8.08 -6.94 20.95
C ALA A 52 -8.33 -8.46 20.86
N ILE A 53 -8.51 -9.00 19.65
CA ILE A 53 -8.77 -10.42 19.38
C ILE A 53 -7.65 -11.31 19.93
N ASN A 54 -7.99 -12.54 20.36
CA ASN A 54 -7.01 -13.55 20.76
C ASN A 54 -6.10 -13.91 19.55
N THR A 55 -4.79 -13.86 19.75
CA THR A 55 -3.79 -14.10 18.68
C THR A 55 -3.94 -15.47 18.03
N LYS A 56 -4.21 -16.53 18.80
CA LYS A 56 -4.42 -17.89 18.26
C LYS A 56 -5.64 -17.94 17.33
N PHE A 57 -6.71 -17.23 17.69
CA PHE A 57 -7.91 -17.15 16.86
C PHE A 57 -7.68 -16.32 15.61
N LEU A 58 -6.95 -15.20 15.72
CA LEU A 58 -6.59 -14.33 14.59
C LEU A 58 -5.74 -15.07 13.54
N ILE A 59 -4.80 -15.91 13.97
CA ILE A 59 -4.02 -16.78 13.08
C ILE A 59 -4.92 -17.77 12.32
N LYS A 60 -5.98 -18.29 12.94
CA LYS A 60 -6.96 -19.17 12.25
C LYS A 60 -7.78 -18.39 11.22
N LEU A 61 -8.13 -17.14 11.52
CA LEU A 61 -8.88 -16.25 10.62
C LEU A 61 -8.10 -15.79 9.38
N THR A 62 -6.78 -15.97 9.35
CA THR A 62 -5.95 -15.60 8.17
C THR A 62 -6.48 -16.24 6.88
N ILE A 63 -6.80 -17.54 6.90
CA ILE A 63 -7.26 -18.25 5.69
C ILE A 63 -8.60 -17.71 5.21
N PRO A 64 -9.67 -17.68 6.03
CA PRO A 64 -10.97 -17.19 5.54
C PRO A 64 -10.93 -15.75 5.07
N PHE A 65 -10.21 -14.84 5.73
CA PHE A 65 -10.08 -13.46 5.27
C PHE A 65 -9.24 -13.33 3.99
N PHE A 66 -8.18 -14.14 3.85
CA PHE A 66 -7.44 -14.20 2.59
C PHE A 66 -8.34 -14.70 1.45
N VAL A 67 -9.04 -15.81 1.63
CA VAL A 67 -9.93 -16.38 0.60
C VAL A 67 -11.03 -15.39 0.24
N LEU A 68 -11.66 -14.76 1.22
CA LEU A 68 -12.71 -13.76 0.98
C LEU A 68 -12.18 -12.57 0.16
N SER A 69 -11.04 -11.98 0.57
CA SER A 69 -10.46 -10.85 -0.16
C SER A 69 -9.94 -11.27 -1.55
N PHE A 70 -9.46 -12.50 -1.70
CA PHE A 70 -9.04 -13.06 -2.98
C PHE A 70 -10.24 -13.26 -3.94
N ILE A 71 -11.38 -13.77 -3.44
CA ILE A 71 -12.61 -13.87 -4.22
C ILE A 71 -13.03 -12.47 -4.70
N PHE A 72 -13.02 -11.46 -3.84
CA PHE A 72 -13.32 -10.09 -4.27
C PHE A 72 -12.33 -9.60 -5.34
N LEU A 73 -11.05 -9.94 -5.24
CA LEU A 73 -10.06 -9.56 -6.24
C LEU A 73 -10.34 -10.23 -7.60
N THR A 74 -10.75 -11.51 -7.60
CA THR A 74 -11.12 -12.24 -8.85
C THR A 74 -12.41 -11.73 -9.48
N LEU A 75 -13.30 -11.13 -8.70
CA LEU A 75 -14.54 -10.53 -9.21
C LEU A 75 -14.32 -9.16 -9.87
N VAL A 76 -13.21 -8.47 -9.61
CA VAL A 76 -12.96 -7.13 -10.18
C VAL A 76 -13.02 -7.08 -11.70
N PRO A 77 -12.41 -8.00 -12.46
CA PRO A 77 -12.50 -7.98 -13.94
C PRO A 77 -13.95 -8.08 -14.46
N ILE A 78 -14.84 -8.77 -13.71
CA ILE A 78 -16.22 -9.07 -14.09
C ILE A 78 -17.16 -7.95 -13.61
N ALA A 79 -17.14 -7.63 -12.33
CA ALA A 79 -18.06 -6.73 -11.65
C ALA A 79 -17.46 -5.37 -11.30
N GLY A 80 -16.20 -5.12 -11.68
CA GLY A 80 -15.50 -3.89 -11.36
C GLY A 80 -15.96 -2.70 -12.19
N VAL A 81 -15.96 -1.53 -11.54
CA VAL A 81 -16.23 -0.24 -12.18
C VAL A 81 -14.95 0.31 -12.78
N GLU A 82 -15.03 0.76 -14.03
CA GLU A 82 -13.92 1.40 -14.71
C GLU A 82 -13.76 2.85 -14.22
N VAL A 83 -12.56 3.17 -13.75
CA VAL A 83 -12.18 4.51 -13.33
C VAL A 83 -10.85 4.86 -13.98
N LYS A 84 -10.83 5.92 -14.78
CA LYS A 84 -9.64 6.38 -15.51
C LYS A 84 -8.94 5.28 -16.34
N GLY A 85 -9.74 4.47 -17.04
CA GLY A 85 -9.25 3.41 -17.91
C GLY A 85 -8.79 2.13 -17.22
N ALA A 86 -9.03 1.99 -15.90
CA ALA A 86 -8.67 0.80 -15.15
C ALA A 86 -9.84 0.30 -14.29
N LYS A 87 -10.08 -1.01 -14.31
CA LYS A 87 -11.06 -1.68 -13.44
C LYS A 87 -10.34 -2.24 -12.22
N ARG A 88 -10.40 -1.51 -11.09
CA ARG A 88 -9.72 -1.87 -9.82
C ARG A 88 -10.66 -1.86 -8.62
N TRP A 89 -11.86 -1.30 -8.78
CA TRP A 89 -12.82 -1.09 -7.70
C TRP A 89 -14.13 -1.83 -7.96
N ILE A 90 -14.72 -2.35 -6.89
CA ILE A 90 -16.09 -2.87 -6.87
C ILE A 90 -16.96 -1.80 -6.21
N ASP A 91 -18.05 -1.41 -6.88
CA ASP A 91 -19.01 -0.48 -6.30
C ASP A 91 -19.97 -1.26 -5.38
N LEU A 92 -19.96 -0.92 -4.09
CA LEU A 92 -20.83 -1.50 -3.07
C LEU A 92 -21.99 -0.57 -2.70
N TYR A 93 -22.41 0.31 -3.62
CA TYR A 93 -23.46 1.31 -3.47
C TYR A 93 -23.10 2.46 -2.53
N PHE A 94 -22.62 2.20 -1.32
CA PHE A 94 -22.24 3.24 -0.34
C PHE A 94 -20.78 3.71 -0.52
N PHE A 95 -19.90 2.84 -0.96
CA PHE A 95 -18.49 3.13 -1.18
C PHE A 95 -17.89 2.18 -2.22
N ARG A 96 -16.78 2.60 -2.80
CA ARG A 96 -16.00 1.78 -3.72
C ARG A 96 -14.93 1.03 -2.96
N LEU A 97 -14.95 -0.28 -3.07
CA LEU A 97 -13.98 -1.17 -2.46
C LEU A 97 -12.88 -1.49 -3.46
N GLN A 98 -11.62 -1.30 -3.08
CA GLN A 98 -10.46 -1.82 -3.79
C GLN A 98 -9.98 -3.08 -3.06
N PRO A 99 -10.26 -4.29 -3.59
CA PRO A 99 -10.02 -5.54 -2.85
C PRO A 99 -8.56 -5.78 -2.51
N ILE A 100 -7.62 -5.32 -3.35
CA ILE A 100 -6.19 -5.49 -3.10
C ILE A 100 -5.74 -4.82 -1.80
N GLU A 101 -6.35 -3.70 -1.40
CA GLU A 101 -5.99 -2.98 -0.17
C GLU A 101 -6.23 -3.85 1.08
N ILE A 102 -7.32 -4.61 1.08
CA ILE A 102 -7.64 -5.55 2.17
C ILE A 102 -6.81 -6.83 2.04
N LEU A 103 -6.57 -7.29 0.80
CA LEU A 103 -5.84 -8.52 0.56
C LEU A 103 -4.37 -8.43 0.99
N LYS A 104 -3.70 -7.30 0.80
CA LYS A 104 -2.26 -7.12 1.08
C LYS A 104 -1.80 -7.68 2.43
N PRO A 105 -2.36 -7.25 3.58
CA PRO A 105 -1.92 -7.80 4.88
C PRO A 105 -2.19 -9.29 5.01
N PHE A 106 -3.32 -9.78 4.50
CA PHE A 106 -3.64 -11.22 4.56
C PHE A 106 -2.82 -12.05 3.58
N PHE A 107 -2.40 -11.49 2.45
CA PHE A 107 -1.44 -12.10 1.52
C PHE A 107 -0.11 -12.37 2.22
N ILE A 108 0.43 -11.40 2.95
CA ILE A 108 1.66 -11.57 3.74
C ILE A 108 1.47 -12.69 4.78
N LEU A 109 0.38 -12.66 5.55
CA LEU A 109 0.11 -13.68 6.55
C LEU A 109 -0.09 -15.07 5.95
N MET A 110 -0.74 -15.17 4.80
CA MET A 110 -0.91 -16.45 4.09
C MET A 110 0.43 -16.97 3.55
N THR A 111 1.26 -16.11 2.98
CA THR A 111 2.64 -16.44 2.58
C THR A 111 3.42 -16.99 3.76
N VAL A 112 3.40 -16.32 4.91
CA VAL A 112 4.08 -16.77 6.13
C VAL A 112 3.54 -18.12 6.61
N LYS A 113 2.22 -18.31 6.54
CA LYS A 113 1.58 -19.58 6.93
C LYS A 113 2.05 -20.73 6.06
N ILE A 114 2.21 -20.53 4.76
CA ILE A 114 2.79 -21.52 3.84
C ILE A 114 4.25 -21.78 4.19
N LEU A 115 5.05 -20.74 4.38
CA LEU A 115 6.49 -20.85 4.67
C LEU A 115 6.80 -21.51 6.03
N THR A 116 5.90 -21.39 7.00
CA THR A 116 6.05 -21.98 8.33
C THR A 116 5.33 -23.32 8.50
N PHE A 117 4.78 -23.87 7.41
CA PHE A 117 4.07 -25.15 7.46
C PHE A 117 5.03 -26.33 7.47
N GLU A 118 5.10 -27.06 8.59
CA GLU A 118 6.12 -28.10 8.85
C GLU A 118 5.76 -29.50 8.31
N LYS A 119 4.54 -29.72 7.80
CA LYS A 119 4.11 -31.05 7.34
C LYS A 119 4.80 -31.55 6.08
N PHE A 120 5.38 -30.67 5.25
CA PHE A 120 6.12 -31.10 4.08
C PHE A 120 7.57 -31.46 4.45
N LYS A 121 8.03 -32.63 4.02
CA LYS A 121 9.41 -33.11 4.24
C LYS A 121 10.48 -32.20 3.59
N SER A 122 10.09 -31.41 2.59
CA SER A 122 10.98 -30.49 1.88
C SER A 122 10.49 -29.05 2.02
N SER A 123 11.32 -28.18 2.55
CA SER A 123 11.08 -26.74 2.60
C SER A 123 10.91 -26.12 1.21
N GLN A 124 11.45 -26.74 0.17
CA GLN A 124 11.33 -26.27 -1.22
C GLN A 124 9.88 -26.24 -1.69
N ILE A 125 9.04 -27.20 -1.28
CA ILE A 125 7.61 -27.22 -1.62
C ILE A 125 6.91 -25.96 -1.09
N ASN A 126 7.21 -25.55 0.14
CA ASN A 126 6.64 -24.34 0.72
C ASN A 126 7.05 -23.09 -0.06
N TYR A 127 8.27 -23.05 -0.57
CA TYR A 127 8.75 -21.93 -1.38
C TYR A 127 8.03 -21.86 -2.73
N PHE A 128 7.88 -23.00 -3.41
CA PHE A 128 7.11 -23.08 -4.66
C PHE A 128 5.64 -22.70 -4.47
N LEU A 129 5.00 -23.18 -3.40
CA LEU A 129 3.61 -22.82 -3.09
C LEU A 129 3.46 -21.33 -2.80
N SER A 130 4.39 -20.71 -2.07
CA SER A 130 4.36 -19.28 -1.80
C SER A 130 4.59 -18.45 -3.06
N PHE A 131 5.47 -18.91 -3.96
CA PHE A 131 5.67 -18.27 -5.26
C PHE A 131 4.43 -18.41 -6.16
N PHE A 132 3.81 -19.58 -6.20
CA PHE A 132 2.57 -19.78 -6.95
C PHE A 132 1.43 -18.87 -6.44
N LEU A 133 1.35 -18.67 -5.11
CA LEU A 133 0.41 -17.73 -4.51
C LEU A 133 0.68 -16.30 -4.99
N LEU A 134 1.96 -15.86 -4.98
CA LEU A 134 2.36 -14.56 -5.52
C LEU A 134 1.98 -14.43 -6.99
N ALA A 135 2.38 -15.41 -7.82
CA ALA A 135 2.13 -15.39 -9.26
C ALA A 135 0.63 -15.26 -9.57
N THR A 136 -0.22 -15.98 -8.84
CA THR A 136 -1.68 -15.90 -9.03
C THR A 136 -2.23 -14.50 -8.75
N VAL A 137 -1.79 -13.88 -7.64
CA VAL A 137 -2.22 -12.51 -7.30
C VAL A 137 -1.67 -11.50 -8.31
N ILE A 138 -0.42 -11.63 -8.72
CA ILE A 138 0.22 -10.72 -9.70
C ILE A 138 -0.48 -10.80 -11.06
N ILE A 139 -0.83 -11.98 -11.55
CA ILE A 139 -1.57 -12.14 -12.82
C ILE A 139 -2.90 -11.39 -12.77
N LEU A 140 -3.63 -11.46 -11.65
CA LEU A 140 -4.87 -10.71 -11.48
C LEU A 140 -4.65 -9.20 -11.45
N LEU A 141 -3.59 -8.73 -10.79
CA LEU A 141 -3.25 -7.30 -10.71
C LEU A 141 -2.79 -6.72 -12.05
N ILE A 142 -1.99 -7.48 -12.80
CA ILE A 142 -1.57 -7.12 -14.16
C ILE A 142 -2.81 -7.01 -15.07
N GLY A 143 -3.76 -7.93 -14.94
CA GLY A 143 -5.05 -7.86 -15.66
C GLY A 143 -5.92 -6.64 -15.28
N GLN A 144 -5.66 -6.01 -14.11
CA GLN A 144 -6.32 -4.79 -13.62
C GLN A 144 -5.50 -3.51 -13.84
N PRO A 145 -4.55 -3.47 -14.75
CA PRO A 145 -3.39 -2.57 -14.93
C PRO A 145 -2.86 -1.94 -13.61
N ASP A 146 -2.63 -2.76 -12.56
CA ASP A 146 -2.17 -2.27 -11.25
C ASP A 146 -0.73 -2.69 -10.94
N LEU A 147 0.22 -2.05 -11.64
CA LEU A 147 1.64 -2.33 -11.49
C LEU A 147 2.19 -1.93 -10.12
N GLY A 148 1.74 -0.81 -9.58
CA GLY A 148 2.23 -0.34 -8.29
C GLY A 148 2.02 -1.38 -7.19
N GLN A 149 0.82 -1.93 -7.10
CA GLN A 149 0.50 -2.99 -6.13
C GLN A 149 1.25 -4.29 -6.45
N SER A 150 1.46 -4.61 -7.73
CA SER A 150 2.25 -5.78 -8.14
C SER A 150 3.70 -5.69 -7.67
N ILE A 151 4.34 -4.55 -7.88
CA ILE A 151 5.70 -4.26 -7.41
C ILE A 151 5.77 -4.32 -5.88
N LEU A 152 4.84 -3.65 -5.19
CA LEU A 152 4.78 -3.64 -3.72
C LEU A 152 4.69 -5.05 -3.14
N LEU A 153 3.76 -5.89 -3.66
CA LEU A 153 3.60 -7.26 -3.18
C LEU A 153 4.82 -8.13 -3.47
N THR A 154 5.43 -7.98 -4.65
CA THR A 154 6.63 -8.71 -5.02
C THR A 154 7.80 -8.41 -4.07
N PHE A 155 8.10 -7.14 -3.81
CA PHE A 155 9.15 -6.76 -2.87
C PHE A 155 8.85 -7.19 -1.44
N SER A 156 7.60 -7.07 -1.00
CA SER A 156 7.20 -7.53 0.34
C SER A 156 7.29 -9.05 0.46
N TRP A 157 6.95 -9.80 -0.59
CA TRP A 157 7.11 -11.24 -0.66
C TRP A 157 8.59 -11.64 -0.62
N ILE A 158 9.46 -11.01 -1.43
CA ILE A 158 10.91 -11.25 -1.45
C ILE A 158 11.48 -11.09 -0.03
N ALA A 159 11.18 -9.99 0.65
CA ALA A 159 11.64 -9.73 2.00
C ALA A 159 11.14 -10.79 2.99
N THR A 160 9.86 -11.18 2.91
CA THR A 160 9.25 -12.20 3.78
C THR A 160 9.90 -13.58 3.57
N VAL A 161 10.13 -13.99 2.32
CA VAL A 161 10.75 -15.25 1.94
C VAL A 161 12.22 -15.26 2.36
N PHE A 162 12.96 -14.19 2.14
CA PHE A 162 14.36 -14.05 2.55
C PHE A 162 14.53 -14.27 4.07
N ILE A 163 13.70 -13.64 4.88
CA ILE A 163 13.76 -13.75 6.34
C ILE A 163 13.28 -15.12 6.85
N SER A 164 12.47 -15.84 6.07
CA SER A 164 12.08 -17.21 6.43
C SER A 164 13.23 -18.22 6.34
N GLY A 165 14.40 -17.81 5.79
CA GLY A 165 15.60 -18.62 5.68
C GLY A 165 15.82 -19.26 4.32
N VAL A 166 15.22 -18.73 3.26
CA VAL A 166 15.41 -19.19 1.88
C VAL A 166 16.79 -18.77 1.37
N SER A 167 17.45 -19.64 0.60
CA SER A 167 18.73 -19.31 -0.01
C SER A 167 18.60 -18.17 -1.01
N PHE A 168 19.60 -17.29 -1.04
CA PHE A 168 19.64 -16.15 -1.97
C PHE A 168 19.55 -16.60 -3.44
N SER A 169 20.17 -17.71 -3.80
CA SER A 169 20.11 -18.29 -5.15
C SER A 169 18.69 -18.62 -5.59
N PHE A 170 17.85 -19.10 -4.66
CA PHE A 170 16.44 -19.42 -4.93
C PHE A 170 15.62 -18.14 -5.18
N ILE A 171 15.82 -17.12 -4.35
CA ILE A 171 15.17 -15.80 -4.52
C ILE A 171 15.56 -15.19 -5.87
N PHE A 172 16.86 -15.22 -6.22
CA PHE A 172 17.36 -14.72 -7.47
C PHE A 172 16.77 -15.45 -8.69
N PHE A 173 16.62 -16.77 -8.61
CA PHE A 173 16.00 -17.58 -9.66
C PHE A 173 14.54 -17.14 -9.90
N PHE A 174 13.74 -17.00 -8.85
CA PHE A 174 12.35 -16.54 -8.99
C PHE A 174 12.24 -15.07 -9.44
N PHE A 175 13.15 -14.24 -9.00
CA PHE A 175 13.23 -12.86 -9.50
C PHE A 175 13.52 -12.82 -11.01
N LEU A 176 14.43 -13.65 -11.49
CA LEU A 176 14.70 -13.78 -12.93
C LEU A 176 13.47 -14.28 -13.70
N ILE A 177 12.78 -15.30 -13.20
CA ILE A 177 11.53 -15.77 -13.83
C ILE A 177 10.50 -14.64 -13.90
N PHE A 178 10.33 -13.90 -12.81
CA PHE A 178 9.42 -12.75 -12.77
C PHE A 178 9.81 -11.68 -13.79
N LEU A 179 11.08 -11.32 -13.84
CA LEU A 179 11.60 -10.32 -14.77
C LEU A 179 11.38 -10.77 -16.24
N ILE A 180 11.78 -12.00 -16.57
CA ILE A 180 11.63 -12.55 -17.94
C ILE A 180 10.14 -12.63 -18.31
N SER A 181 9.26 -13.09 -17.41
CA SER A 181 7.83 -13.16 -17.68
C SER A 181 7.21 -11.79 -17.91
N THR A 182 7.61 -10.79 -17.11
CA THR A 182 7.13 -9.41 -17.27
C THR A 182 7.61 -8.81 -18.59
N CYS A 183 8.89 -8.95 -18.93
CA CYS A 183 9.44 -8.49 -20.21
C CYS A 183 8.75 -9.19 -21.40
N SER A 184 8.52 -10.49 -21.31
CA SER A 184 7.81 -11.24 -22.34
C SER A 184 6.38 -10.74 -22.53
N LEU A 185 5.64 -10.51 -21.45
CA LEU A 185 4.27 -9.97 -21.53
C LEU A 185 4.22 -8.58 -22.18
N LEU A 186 5.16 -7.70 -21.83
CA LEU A 186 5.26 -6.36 -22.42
C LEU A 186 5.60 -6.44 -23.93
N PHE A 187 6.44 -7.41 -24.32
CA PHE A 187 6.88 -7.56 -25.70
C PHE A 187 5.81 -8.22 -26.59
N PHE A 188 5.17 -9.29 -26.12
CA PHE A 188 4.22 -10.07 -26.93
C PHE A 188 2.77 -9.55 -26.89
N LEU A 189 2.40 -8.72 -25.88
CA LEU A 189 1.05 -8.20 -25.72
C LEU A 189 1.03 -6.66 -25.56
N PRO A 190 1.67 -5.90 -26.46
CA PRO A 190 1.79 -4.44 -26.31
C PRO A 190 0.45 -3.73 -26.27
N GLU A 191 -0.58 -4.22 -26.95
CA GLU A 191 -1.92 -3.65 -26.96
C GLU A 191 -2.58 -3.67 -25.57
N LYS A 192 -2.37 -4.75 -24.79
CA LYS A 192 -2.93 -4.87 -23.44
C LYS A 192 -2.12 -4.10 -22.41
N PHE A 193 -0.82 -3.98 -22.62
CA PHE A 193 0.13 -3.36 -21.67
C PHE A 193 0.65 -2.00 -22.12
N GLY A 194 0.08 -1.41 -23.18
CA GLY A 194 0.49 -0.10 -23.71
C GLY A 194 0.50 1.00 -22.66
N TYR A 195 -0.43 0.95 -21.73
CA TYR A 195 -0.48 1.83 -20.58
C TYR A 195 0.79 1.74 -19.68
N VAL A 196 1.32 0.54 -19.49
CA VAL A 196 2.56 0.31 -18.73
C VAL A 196 3.75 0.85 -19.48
N ILE A 197 3.82 0.51 -20.75
CA ILE A 197 4.88 0.93 -21.67
C ILE A 197 4.90 2.46 -21.73
N ASN A 198 3.75 3.10 -21.89
CA ASN A 198 3.63 4.55 -21.91
C ASN A 198 4.12 5.20 -20.60
N ARG A 199 3.80 4.64 -19.43
CA ARG A 199 4.32 5.17 -18.14
C ARG A 199 5.83 5.05 -18.03
N LEU A 200 6.42 3.95 -18.51
CA LEU A 200 7.87 3.77 -18.53
C LEU A 200 8.53 4.71 -19.54
N ILE A 201 7.97 4.83 -20.75
CA ILE A 201 8.47 5.77 -21.76
C ILE A 201 8.40 7.20 -21.22
N THR A 202 7.26 7.61 -20.67
CA THR A 202 7.10 8.94 -20.08
C THR A 202 8.12 9.20 -18.96
N PHE A 203 8.41 8.20 -18.14
CA PHE A 203 9.38 8.33 -17.05
C PHE A 203 10.82 8.48 -17.56
N PHE A 204 11.25 7.66 -18.54
CA PHE A 204 12.61 7.70 -19.09
C PHE A 204 12.80 8.78 -20.17
N ASN A 205 11.77 9.09 -20.94
CA ASN A 205 11.79 10.08 -22.02
C ASN A 205 10.68 11.11 -21.81
N PRO A 206 10.88 12.10 -20.94
CA PRO A 206 9.88 13.11 -20.57
C PRO A 206 9.29 13.89 -21.75
N SER A 207 10.07 14.03 -22.83
CA SER A 207 9.65 14.77 -24.04
C SER A 207 8.62 14.02 -24.91
N GLN A 208 8.41 12.71 -24.67
CA GLN A 208 7.54 11.87 -25.49
C GLN A 208 6.22 11.47 -24.79
N GLY A 209 6.02 11.89 -23.54
CA GLY A 209 4.87 11.49 -22.76
C GLY A 209 4.27 12.62 -21.92
N ASP A 210 3.05 12.38 -21.38
CA ASP A 210 2.39 13.31 -20.50
C ASP A 210 2.93 13.20 -19.07
N MET A 211 3.83 14.12 -18.71
CA MET A 211 4.40 14.23 -17.37
C MET A 211 3.61 15.18 -16.45
N PHE A 212 2.48 15.68 -16.87
CA PHE A 212 1.76 16.73 -16.16
C PHE A 212 1.55 16.40 -14.66
N GLN A 213 1.19 15.16 -14.33
CA GLN A 213 0.97 14.76 -12.94
C GLN A 213 2.24 14.81 -12.08
N SER A 214 3.33 14.21 -12.57
CA SER A 214 4.59 14.13 -11.81
C SER A 214 5.36 15.46 -11.81
N SER A 215 5.31 16.23 -12.90
CA SER A 215 5.94 17.55 -12.93
C SER A 215 5.20 18.53 -12.01
N SER A 216 3.86 18.59 -12.06
CA SER A 216 3.09 19.46 -11.16
C SER A 216 3.35 19.13 -9.68
N ALA A 217 3.44 17.84 -9.34
CA ALA A 217 3.78 17.41 -7.98
C ALA A 217 5.20 17.86 -7.56
N LEU A 218 6.18 17.67 -8.46
CA LEU A 218 7.56 18.08 -8.19
C LEU A 218 7.69 19.61 -8.05
N ASP A 219 6.97 20.36 -8.88
CA ASP A 219 6.98 21.83 -8.84
C ASP A 219 6.30 22.35 -7.55
N ALA A 220 5.23 21.70 -7.09
CA ALA A 220 4.63 22.00 -5.79
C ALA A 220 5.63 21.76 -4.62
N ILE A 221 6.36 20.64 -4.64
CA ILE A 221 7.42 20.37 -3.64
C ILE A 221 8.52 21.44 -3.69
N LYS A 222 8.97 21.84 -4.88
CA LYS A 222 10.00 22.90 -5.04
C LYS A 222 9.51 24.25 -4.55
N LEU A 223 8.27 24.62 -4.87
CA LEU A 223 7.66 25.90 -4.44
C LEU A 223 7.56 25.97 -2.91
N GLY A 224 7.21 24.86 -2.25
CA GLY A 224 7.13 24.78 -0.81
C GLY A 224 8.47 24.95 -0.09
N GLY A 225 9.58 24.60 -0.73
CA GLY A 225 10.91 24.69 -0.13
C GLY A 225 11.04 23.92 1.19
N LEU A 226 11.75 24.48 2.18
CA LEU A 226 11.95 23.82 3.46
C LEU A 226 10.77 24.02 4.44
N THR A 227 10.19 25.21 4.47
CA THR A 227 9.22 25.64 5.48
C THR A 227 7.77 25.69 5.00
N GLY A 228 7.55 25.60 3.69
CA GLY A 228 6.23 25.71 3.06
C GLY A 228 5.82 27.16 2.80
N GLN A 229 4.73 27.30 2.03
CA GLN A 229 4.11 28.58 1.69
C GLN A 229 3.15 29.07 2.78
N GLY A 230 2.70 28.20 3.65
CA GLY A 230 1.68 28.45 4.66
C GLY A 230 0.44 27.60 4.45
N MET A 231 -0.27 27.33 5.55
CA MET A 231 -1.52 26.56 5.55
C MET A 231 -2.59 27.23 4.67
N GLY A 232 -3.04 26.52 3.64
CA GLY A 232 -4.04 27.04 2.70
C GLY A 232 -3.47 27.89 1.56
N GLU A 233 -2.25 28.40 1.66
CA GLU A 233 -1.63 29.33 0.72
C GLU A 233 -0.96 28.65 -0.50
N GLY A 234 -0.97 27.33 -0.57
CA GLY A 234 -0.43 26.59 -1.70
C GLY A 234 -1.22 26.89 -2.98
N ILE A 235 -0.53 27.26 -4.07
CA ILE A 235 -1.13 27.62 -5.35
C ILE A 235 -1.08 26.43 -6.32
N LEU A 236 0.04 25.72 -6.38
CA LEU A 236 0.25 24.62 -7.33
C LEU A 236 -0.54 23.36 -6.96
N LYS A 237 -0.90 23.17 -5.70
CA LYS A 237 -1.79 22.07 -5.27
C LYS A 237 -3.09 22.00 -6.07
N GLU A 238 -3.59 23.17 -6.56
CA GLU A 238 -4.77 23.24 -7.41
C GLU A 238 -4.55 22.60 -8.78
N SER A 239 -3.34 22.61 -9.29
CA SER A 239 -2.98 22.01 -10.57
C SER A 239 -2.60 20.54 -10.45
N VAL A 240 -2.21 20.04 -9.25
CA VAL A 240 -1.81 18.66 -9.03
C VAL A 240 -3.03 17.72 -9.13
N PRO A 241 -3.07 16.79 -10.11
CA PRO A 241 -4.13 15.80 -10.19
C PRO A 241 -4.03 14.82 -9.01
N GLU A 242 -5.17 14.36 -8.47
CA GLU A 242 -5.20 13.41 -7.35
C GLU A 242 -4.40 13.87 -6.12
N ALA A 243 -4.36 15.19 -5.87
CA ALA A 243 -3.65 15.80 -4.75
C ALA A 243 -4.02 15.21 -3.38
N HIS A 244 -5.27 14.75 -3.22
CA HIS A 244 -5.79 14.18 -1.98
C HIS A 244 -5.54 12.68 -1.81
N THR A 245 -5.10 11.96 -2.85
CA THR A 245 -4.86 10.52 -2.86
C THR A 245 -3.39 10.18 -3.11
N ASP A 246 -2.95 10.33 -4.37
CA ASP A 246 -1.67 9.81 -4.85
C ASP A 246 -0.52 10.80 -4.65
N TYR A 247 -0.82 12.08 -4.50
CA TYR A 247 0.19 13.16 -4.39
C TYR A 247 0.09 13.96 -3.09
N VAL A 248 -0.39 13.34 -2.02
CA VAL A 248 -0.55 14.01 -0.72
C VAL A 248 0.76 14.57 -0.15
N ILE A 249 1.91 13.90 -0.37
CA ILE A 249 3.23 14.41 0.04
C ILE A 249 3.58 15.71 -0.70
N ALA A 250 3.25 15.84 -1.97
CA ALA A 250 3.51 17.06 -2.73
C ALA A 250 2.73 18.25 -2.15
N VAL A 251 1.46 18.05 -1.83
CA VAL A 251 0.61 19.09 -1.21
C VAL A 251 1.12 19.47 0.20
N ILE A 252 1.47 18.47 1.01
CA ILE A 252 2.05 18.71 2.34
C ILE A 252 3.36 19.49 2.22
N SER A 253 4.21 19.14 1.24
CA SER A 253 5.47 19.84 1.02
C SER A 253 5.26 21.28 0.56
N GLU A 254 4.26 21.56 -0.26
CA GLU A 254 3.95 22.92 -0.72
C GLU A 254 3.51 23.81 0.44
N GLU A 255 2.58 23.35 1.29
CA GLU A 255 2.03 24.16 2.37
C GLU A 255 2.87 24.21 3.63
N TYR A 256 3.45 23.06 4.04
CA TYR A 256 4.16 22.92 5.32
C TYR A 256 5.68 22.70 5.14
N GLY A 257 6.14 22.66 3.91
CA GLY A 257 7.55 22.45 3.56
C GLY A 257 7.97 20.99 3.52
N SER A 258 9.13 20.78 2.89
CA SER A 258 9.75 19.45 2.79
C SER A 258 10.16 18.88 4.18
N LEU A 259 10.40 19.73 5.17
CA LEU A 259 10.68 19.29 6.55
C LEU A 259 9.48 18.53 7.13
N ALA A 260 8.24 18.99 6.92
CA ALA A 260 7.06 18.30 7.39
C ALA A 260 6.91 16.92 6.73
N SER A 261 7.12 16.83 5.42
CA SER A 261 7.10 15.58 4.68
C SER A 261 8.18 14.59 5.15
N ILE A 262 9.41 15.07 5.40
CA ILE A 262 10.51 14.27 5.95
C ILE A 262 10.15 13.77 7.36
N MET A 263 9.57 14.59 8.22
CA MET A 263 9.12 14.16 9.56
C MET A 263 8.08 13.05 9.48
N ILE A 264 7.14 13.13 8.54
CA ILE A 264 6.16 12.05 8.30
C ILE A 264 6.88 10.76 7.90
N LEU A 265 7.83 10.82 6.96
CA LEU A 265 8.60 9.64 6.55
C LEU A 265 9.41 9.05 7.71
N ILE A 266 9.97 9.89 8.58
CA ILE A 266 10.67 9.47 9.81
C ILE A 266 9.71 8.72 10.75
N ILE A 267 8.45 9.15 10.88
CA ILE A 267 7.45 8.44 11.69
C ILE A 267 7.22 7.03 11.13
N PHE A 268 7.08 6.85 9.81
CA PHE A 268 6.94 5.53 9.18
C PHE A 268 8.17 4.65 9.41
N LEU A 269 9.37 5.21 9.25
CA LEU A 269 10.64 4.52 9.53
C LEU A 269 10.72 4.10 10.99
N TYR A 270 10.37 4.98 11.93
CA TYR A 270 10.35 4.68 13.36
C TYR A 270 9.36 3.57 13.71
N ILE A 271 8.14 3.60 13.15
CA ILE A 271 7.13 2.54 13.34
C ILE A 271 7.70 1.21 12.85
N SER A 272 8.24 1.18 11.65
CA SER A 272 8.79 -0.04 11.05
C SER A 272 10.00 -0.57 11.83
N PHE A 273 10.88 0.31 12.29
CA PHE A 273 11.98 -0.05 13.17
C PHE A 273 11.48 -0.67 14.48
N ARG A 274 10.44 -0.10 15.10
CA ARG A 274 9.83 -0.65 16.33
C ARG A 274 9.19 -2.01 16.10
N ILE A 275 8.55 -2.24 14.96
CA ILE A 275 7.98 -3.54 14.59
C ILE A 275 9.11 -4.57 14.45
N ILE A 276 10.17 -4.25 13.71
CA ILE A 276 11.33 -5.13 13.51
C ILE A 276 12.03 -5.42 14.83
N LYS A 277 12.23 -4.41 15.68
CA LYS A 277 12.83 -4.61 17.02
C LYS A 277 11.99 -5.58 17.86
N ASN A 278 10.66 -5.44 17.86
CA ASN A 278 9.78 -6.33 18.61
C ASN A 278 9.74 -7.75 18.04
N CYS A 279 10.00 -7.92 16.75
CA CYS A 279 10.08 -9.22 16.11
C CYS A 279 11.19 -10.11 16.72
N PHE A 280 12.33 -9.53 17.13
CA PHE A 280 13.42 -10.30 17.75
C PHE A 280 13.04 -10.87 19.12
N ASN A 281 12.04 -10.31 19.79
CA ASN A 281 11.52 -10.79 21.07
C ASN A 281 10.48 -11.91 20.91
N GLN A 282 10.05 -12.24 19.67
CA GLN A 282 9.07 -13.27 19.40
C GLN A 282 9.75 -14.64 19.25
N GLU A 283 9.30 -15.64 20.00
CA GLU A 283 9.76 -17.02 19.87
C GLU A 283 9.03 -17.76 18.76
N ASN A 284 7.77 -17.43 18.54
CA ASN A 284 6.98 -18.07 17.51
C ASN A 284 7.43 -17.60 16.11
N LYS A 285 7.92 -18.55 15.29
CA LYS A 285 8.42 -18.28 13.93
C LYS A 285 7.37 -17.61 13.03
N TYR A 286 6.09 -18.02 13.13
CA TYR A 286 5.01 -17.43 12.37
C TYR A 286 4.84 -15.94 12.71
N LEU A 287 4.78 -15.58 14.00
CA LEU A 287 4.65 -14.20 14.45
C LEU A 287 5.85 -13.35 14.03
N LYS A 288 7.06 -13.91 14.21
CA LYS A 288 8.31 -13.26 13.84
C LYS A 288 8.34 -12.87 12.37
N VAL A 289 8.11 -13.82 11.46
CA VAL A 289 8.15 -13.59 10.02
C VAL A 289 6.98 -12.70 9.57
N SER A 290 5.78 -12.86 10.19
CA SER A 290 4.62 -12.01 9.91
C SER A 290 4.88 -10.55 10.23
N LEU A 291 5.47 -10.24 11.39
CA LEU A 291 5.79 -8.86 11.78
C LEU A 291 6.75 -8.19 10.78
N ILE A 292 7.75 -8.93 10.32
CA ILE A 292 8.68 -8.40 9.32
C ILE A 292 7.98 -8.19 7.98
N GLY A 293 7.18 -9.15 7.51
CA GLY A 293 6.43 -9.00 6.28
C GLY A 293 5.46 -7.81 6.30
N LEU A 294 4.78 -7.57 7.43
CA LEU A 294 3.91 -6.40 7.60
C LEU A 294 4.69 -5.09 7.68
N ALA A 295 5.87 -5.09 8.33
CA ALA A 295 6.74 -3.91 8.37
C ALA A 295 7.29 -3.57 6.99
N THR A 296 7.71 -4.56 6.20
CA THR A 296 8.20 -4.36 4.83
C THR A 296 7.09 -3.87 3.90
N LEU A 297 5.87 -4.37 4.04
CA LEU A 297 4.71 -3.87 3.30
C LEU A 297 4.47 -2.39 3.58
N LEU A 298 4.51 -1.97 4.85
CA LEU A 298 4.33 -0.57 5.25
C LEU A 298 5.44 0.32 4.71
N ILE A 299 6.69 -0.08 4.87
CA ILE A 299 7.86 0.70 4.43
C ILE A 299 7.90 0.83 2.91
N PHE A 300 7.74 -0.26 2.16
CA PHE A 300 7.80 -0.21 0.70
C PHE A 300 6.66 0.61 0.12
N GLN A 301 5.44 0.52 0.67
CA GLN A 301 4.33 1.36 0.21
C GLN A 301 4.65 2.84 0.44
N THR A 302 5.21 3.20 1.59
CA THR A 302 5.61 4.57 1.91
C THR A 302 6.72 5.06 0.96
N PHE A 303 7.75 4.24 0.70
CA PHE A 303 8.84 4.61 -0.21
C PHE A 303 8.38 4.74 -1.66
N ILE A 304 7.52 3.83 -2.14
CA ILE A 304 6.98 3.94 -3.50
C ILE A 304 6.17 5.24 -3.63
N HIS A 305 5.31 5.55 -2.65
CA HIS A 305 4.53 6.78 -2.67
C HIS A 305 5.43 8.03 -2.66
N ALA A 306 6.44 8.08 -1.78
CA ALA A 306 7.40 9.19 -1.74
C ALA A 306 8.21 9.29 -3.04
N GLY A 307 8.68 8.17 -3.58
CA GLY A 307 9.43 8.11 -4.83
C GLY A 307 8.64 8.58 -6.04
N VAL A 308 7.34 8.28 -6.11
CA VAL A 308 6.44 8.80 -7.15
C VAL A 308 6.25 10.31 -7.01
N ASN A 309 6.03 10.82 -5.79
CA ASN A 309 5.85 12.25 -5.55
C ASN A 309 7.10 13.08 -5.87
N THR A 310 8.29 12.50 -5.67
CA THR A 310 9.58 13.13 -5.98
C THR A 310 10.09 12.82 -7.40
N ASN A 311 9.28 12.17 -8.23
CA ASN A 311 9.64 11.75 -9.59
C ASN A 311 10.90 10.84 -9.66
N LEU A 312 11.19 10.10 -8.58
CA LEU A 312 12.23 9.06 -8.53
C LEU A 312 11.70 7.70 -9.03
N LEU A 313 10.39 7.53 -9.05
CA LEU A 313 9.71 6.33 -9.54
C LEU A 313 8.59 6.71 -10.50
N PRO A 314 8.26 5.87 -11.49
CA PRO A 314 7.14 6.10 -12.39
C PRO A 314 5.82 6.14 -11.63
N THR A 315 4.85 6.86 -12.15
CA THR A 315 3.53 7.03 -11.53
C THR A 315 2.83 5.69 -11.31
N THR A 316 2.39 5.42 -10.07
CA THR A 316 1.79 4.12 -9.69
C THR A 316 0.33 4.23 -9.25
N GLY A 317 -0.15 5.38 -8.81
CA GLY A 317 -1.50 5.53 -8.27
C GLY A 317 -1.67 4.86 -6.90
N MET A 318 -0.67 4.97 -6.04
CA MET A 318 -0.68 4.36 -4.70
C MET A 318 -0.84 5.44 -3.62
N THR A 319 -1.74 5.17 -2.69
CA THR A 319 -1.98 6.03 -1.54
C THR A 319 -0.90 5.88 -0.46
N LEU A 320 -0.63 6.97 0.29
CA LEU A 320 0.19 6.91 1.51
C LEU A 320 -0.66 6.32 2.64
N PRO A 321 -0.21 5.23 3.30
CA PRO A 321 -0.98 4.60 4.38
C PRO A 321 -1.38 5.61 5.46
N PHE A 322 -2.61 5.53 5.97
CA PHE A 322 -3.20 6.36 7.01
C PHE A 322 -3.42 7.84 6.66
N LEU A 323 -2.64 8.43 5.75
CA LEU A 323 -2.67 9.87 5.45
C LEU A 323 -3.53 10.20 4.24
N SER A 324 -3.36 9.46 3.12
CA SER A 324 -4.13 9.74 1.90
C SER A 324 -5.61 9.48 2.10
N TYR A 325 -6.45 10.28 1.45
CA TYR A 325 -7.86 9.98 1.32
C TYR A 325 -8.06 8.70 0.50
N GLY A 326 -8.76 7.73 1.08
CA GLY A 326 -9.06 6.47 0.38
C GLY A 326 -9.70 5.47 1.34
N GLY A 327 -11.01 5.23 1.23
CA GLY A 327 -11.73 4.37 2.18
C GLY A 327 -11.12 2.97 2.33
N SER A 328 -10.87 2.28 1.20
CA SER A 328 -10.28 0.94 1.21
C SER A 328 -8.84 0.92 1.71
N SER A 329 -8.05 1.95 1.37
CA SER A 329 -6.67 2.07 1.81
C SER A 329 -6.58 2.31 3.32
N LEU A 330 -7.44 3.16 3.88
CA LEU A 330 -7.52 3.38 5.33
C LEU A 330 -7.89 2.09 6.07
N VAL A 331 -8.86 1.33 5.55
CA VAL A 331 -9.25 0.04 6.13
C VAL A 331 -8.11 -0.97 6.03
N GLY A 332 -7.44 -1.09 4.88
CA GLY A 332 -6.29 -1.97 4.70
C GLY A 332 -5.12 -1.63 5.64
N SER A 333 -4.83 -0.33 5.78
CA SER A 333 -3.81 0.19 6.71
C SER A 333 -4.19 -0.09 8.18
N ALA A 334 -5.47 0.03 8.53
CA ALA A 334 -5.98 -0.27 9.87
C ALA A 334 -5.89 -1.77 10.20
N ILE A 335 -6.19 -2.65 9.23
CA ILE A 335 -5.99 -4.10 9.36
C ILE A 335 -4.53 -4.40 9.62
N LEU A 336 -3.60 -3.83 8.82
CA LEU A 336 -2.16 -3.99 9.01
C LEU A 336 -1.75 -3.54 10.43
N ALA A 337 -2.16 -2.35 10.85
CA ALA A 337 -1.82 -1.82 12.17
C ALA A 337 -2.41 -2.67 13.30
N GLY A 338 -3.64 -3.12 13.18
CA GLY A 338 -4.29 -4.01 14.15
C GLY A 338 -3.57 -5.35 14.29
N LEU A 339 -3.13 -5.96 13.17
CA LEU A 339 -2.33 -7.18 13.15
C LEU A 339 -0.97 -6.97 13.83
N VAL A 340 -0.29 -5.87 13.51
CA VAL A 340 0.99 -5.51 14.15
C VAL A 340 0.82 -5.33 15.65
N LEU A 341 -0.19 -4.58 16.09
CA LEU A 341 -0.47 -4.38 17.51
C LEU A 341 -0.79 -5.69 18.21
N ASN A 342 -1.56 -6.58 17.59
CA ASN A 342 -1.89 -7.88 18.14
C ASN A 342 -0.65 -8.77 18.29
N TYR A 343 0.19 -8.85 17.24
CA TYR A 343 1.36 -9.73 17.20
C TYR A 343 2.56 -9.21 18.03
N THR A 344 2.53 -7.93 18.43
CA THR A 344 3.55 -7.33 19.32
C THR A 344 3.17 -7.36 20.80
N LYS A 345 2.00 -7.92 21.17
CA LYS A 345 1.62 -8.08 22.59
C LYS A 345 2.62 -8.95 23.33
N ASN A 346 2.93 -8.56 24.57
CA ASN A 346 3.81 -9.31 25.43
C ASN A 346 3.25 -10.72 25.74
N LYS A 347 4.15 -11.70 25.92
CA LYS A 347 3.89 -13.13 26.10
C LYS A 347 2.97 -13.51 27.27
N ALA A 348 2.68 -12.61 28.20
CA ALA A 348 1.89 -12.90 29.41
C ALA A 348 0.48 -13.49 29.14
N TYR A 349 -0.02 -13.34 27.91
CA TYR A 349 -1.36 -13.82 27.52
C TYR A 349 -1.36 -14.98 26.51
N LEU A 350 -0.21 -15.58 26.21
CA LEU A 350 -0.12 -16.68 25.23
C LEU A 350 -0.22 -18.08 25.88
N TYR A 351 -0.22 -18.16 27.22
CA TYR A 351 -0.21 -19.40 27.98
C TYR A 351 -1.55 -19.75 28.68
N ASP A 352 -2.57 -18.92 28.49
CA ASP A 352 -3.95 -19.21 28.91
C ASP A 352 -4.79 -19.73 27.67
#